data_f7987ddf5eac028c861ca9a0c30b2cde
#
_entry.id   f7987ddf5eac028c861ca9a0c30b2cde
#
_cell.length_a   1.000
_cell.length_b   1.000
_cell.length_c   1.000
_cell.angle_alpha   90.00
_cell.angle_beta   90.00
_cell.angle_gamma   90.00
#
_symmetry.space_group_name_H-M   'P 1'
#
loop_
_entity.id
_entity.type
_entity.pdbx_description
1 polymer ?
#
loop_
_entity_poly.entity_id
_entity_poly.type
_entity_poly.pdbx_seq_one_letter_code
_entity_poly.pdbx_strand_id
1 'polypeptide(L)'
;MSYKPIILVAGEPNSIFFEILFKVLKTKKIKSPLILVASYKILSLQMKRLNFNINIKLLDFKKINNYKLNNSSINLINVNYNQKKAFEKISDKSNNYIRKCFEMAIFLIKIN
;
A
#
# COMPACT_ATOMS: atom_id res chain seq x y z
N MET A 1 -11.86 18.10 13.64
CA MET A 1 -11.13 18.40 12.39
C MET A 1 -10.73 17.10 11.72
N SER A 2 -11.07 16.94 10.45
CA SER A 2 -10.67 15.76 9.70
C SER A 2 -9.40 16.05 8.89
N TYR A 3 -8.56 15.02 8.77
CA TYR A 3 -7.33 15.10 8.01
C TYR A 3 -7.54 14.49 6.64
N LYS A 4 -6.97 15.11 5.62
CA LYS A 4 -7.01 14.56 4.26
C LYS A 4 -6.14 13.32 4.17
N PRO A 5 -6.57 12.30 3.43
CA PRO A 5 -5.74 11.10 3.22
C PRO A 5 -4.44 11.41 2.48
N ILE A 6 -3.43 10.65 2.81
CA ILE A 6 -2.13 10.68 2.12
C ILE A 6 -2.01 9.39 1.32
N ILE A 7 -1.72 9.53 0.03
CA ILE A 7 -1.56 8.38 -0.85
C ILE A 7 -0.08 7.99 -0.89
N LEU A 8 0.19 6.73 -0.57
CA LEU A 8 1.52 6.15 -0.63
C LEU A 8 1.61 5.18 -1.81
N VAL A 9 2.62 5.33 -2.63
CA VAL A 9 2.90 4.41 -3.73
C VAL A 9 4.11 3.59 -3.35
N ALA A 10 3.95 2.26 -3.31
CA ALA A 10 5.01 1.37 -2.84
C ALA A 10 6.24 1.36 -3.76
N GLY A 11 6.06 1.52 -5.07
CA GLY A 11 7.17 1.49 -6.02
C GLY A 11 7.74 0.08 -6.17
N GLU A 12 9.06 -0.05 -6.11
CA GLU A 12 9.74 -1.34 -6.28
C GLU A 12 9.26 -2.36 -5.25
N PRO A 13 8.68 -3.51 -5.70
CA PRO A 13 8.09 -4.48 -4.78
C PRO A 13 9.12 -5.19 -3.89
N ASN A 14 10.38 -5.25 -4.31
CA ASN A 14 11.43 -5.93 -3.57
C ASN A 14 12.32 -4.99 -2.77
N SER A 15 11.83 -3.77 -2.51
CA SER A 15 12.52 -2.79 -1.68
C SER A 15 12.16 -2.97 -0.20
N ILE A 16 12.75 -2.15 0.65
CA ILE A 16 12.46 -2.17 2.10
C ILE A 16 11.25 -1.32 2.47
N PHE A 17 10.49 -0.83 1.50
CA PHE A 17 9.41 0.12 1.77
C PHE A 17 8.37 -0.43 2.75
N PHE A 18 7.91 -1.65 2.56
CA PHE A 18 6.89 -2.22 3.43
C PHE A 18 7.41 -2.44 4.86
N GLU A 19 8.67 -2.84 5.00
CA GLU A 19 9.25 -2.98 6.33
C GLU A 19 9.23 -1.67 7.08
N ILE A 20 9.60 -0.58 6.43
CA ILE A 20 9.54 0.75 7.01
C ILE A 20 8.11 1.12 7.36
N LEU A 21 7.16 0.89 6.46
CA LEU A 21 5.75 1.17 6.68
C LEU A 21 5.21 0.42 7.89
N PHE A 22 5.49 -0.88 8.00
CA PHE A 22 5.03 -1.68 9.14
C PHE A 22 5.57 -1.14 10.46
N LYS A 23 6.84 -0.78 10.50
CA LYS A 23 7.46 -0.23 11.72
C LYS A 23 6.85 1.11 12.08
N VAL A 24 6.62 1.98 11.11
CA VAL A 24 6.01 3.29 11.34
C VAL A 24 4.60 3.13 11.90
N LEU A 25 3.79 2.26 11.31
CA LEU A 25 2.41 2.05 11.76
C LEU A 25 2.34 1.49 13.19
N LYS A 26 3.35 0.72 13.60
CA LYS A 26 3.38 0.17 14.97
C LYS A 26 3.91 1.13 16.01
N THR A 27 4.74 2.09 15.62
CA THR A 27 5.46 2.93 16.58
C THR A 27 5.03 4.38 16.59
N LYS A 28 4.34 4.84 15.57
CA LYS A 28 3.94 6.25 15.43
C LYS A 28 2.44 6.38 15.26
N LYS A 29 1.88 7.46 15.82
CA LYS A 29 0.51 7.86 15.54
C LYS A 29 0.51 8.86 14.41
N ILE A 30 0.00 8.45 13.26
CA ILE A 30 -0.14 9.32 12.11
C ILE A 30 -1.61 9.72 12.03
N LYS A 31 -1.88 11.02 12.07
CA LYS A 31 -3.26 11.54 12.12
C LYS A 31 -3.96 11.44 10.78
N SER A 32 -3.24 11.69 9.69
CA SER A 32 -3.81 11.57 8.34
C SER A 32 -3.97 10.10 7.98
N PRO A 33 -5.13 9.67 7.49
CA PRO A 33 -5.27 8.29 7.04
C PRO A 33 -4.38 8.04 5.82
N LEU A 34 -3.72 6.90 5.81
CA LEU A 34 -2.83 6.51 4.71
C LEU A 34 -3.58 5.57 3.79
N ILE A 35 -3.47 5.82 2.49
CA ILE A 35 -3.98 4.92 1.44
C ILE A 35 -2.78 4.39 0.69
N LEU A 36 -2.57 3.08 0.75
CA LEU A 36 -1.45 2.43 0.08
C LEU A 36 -1.89 1.91 -1.27
N VAL A 37 -1.13 2.21 -2.32
CA VAL A 37 -1.32 1.64 -3.65
C VAL A 37 -0.22 0.63 -3.89
N ALA A 38 -0.56 -0.65 -3.88
CA ALA A 38 0.41 -1.73 -3.94
C ALA A 38 -0.27 -3.06 -4.21
N SER A 39 0.53 -4.12 -4.38
CA SER A 39 0.02 -5.49 -4.52
C SER A 39 -0.33 -6.07 -3.16
N TYR A 40 -1.56 -6.52 -3.01
CA TYR A 40 -2.00 -7.25 -1.82
C TYR A 40 -1.12 -8.50 -1.58
N LYS A 41 -0.80 -9.22 -2.65
CA LYS A 41 -0.03 -10.45 -2.56
C LYS A 41 1.37 -10.19 -2.00
N ILE A 42 2.08 -9.20 -2.54
CA ILE A 42 3.42 -8.86 -2.07
C ILE A 42 3.36 -8.35 -0.64
N LEU A 43 2.42 -7.47 -0.33
CA LEU A 43 2.24 -6.93 1.01
C LEU A 43 2.05 -8.04 2.02
N SER A 44 1.16 -9.01 1.72
CA SER A 44 0.88 -10.14 2.60
C SER A 44 2.10 -11.04 2.79
N LEU A 45 2.82 -11.33 1.70
CA LEU A 45 4.03 -12.16 1.77
C LEU A 45 5.11 -11.51 2.63
N GLN A 46 5.34 -10.21 2.46
CA GLN A 46 6.36 -9.50 3.23
C GLN A 46 5.95 -9.33 4.68
N MET A 47 4.67 -9.08 4.94
CA MET A 47 4.16 -8.99 6.31
C MET A 47 4.41 -10.28 7.07
N LYS A 48 4.12 -11.41 6.44
CA LYS A 48 4.36 -12.72 7.02
C LYS A 48 5.85 -12.98 7.25
N ARG A 49 6.66 -12.68 6.25
CA ARG A 49 8.12 -12.89 6.31
C ARG A 49 8.77 -12.07 7.41
N LEU A 50 8.29 -10.85 7.63
CA LEU A 50 8.85 -9.91 8.60
C LEU A 50 8.17 -9.99 9.97
N ASN A 51 7.23 -10.92 10.15
CA ASN A 51 6.53 -11.16 11.41
C ASN A 51 5.71 -9.97 11.92
N PHE A 52 5.09 -9.25 11.02
CA PHE A 52 4.10 -8.24 11.39
C PHE A 52 2.70 -8.80 11.23
N ASN A 53 1.78 -8.32 12.06
CA ASN A 53 0.38 -8.73 12.04
C ASN A 53 -0.50 -7.48 12.07
N ILE A 54 -0.70 -6.89 10.91
CA ILE A 54 -1.50 -5.69 10.73
C ILE A 54 -2.64 -6.03 9.79
N ASN A 55 -3.87 -5.67 10.16
CA ASN A 55 -5.03 -5.90 9.31
C ASN A 55 -4.92 -5.10 8.02
N ILE A 56 -5.34 -5.71 6.91
CA ILE A 56 -5.39 -5.06 5.61
C ILE A 56 -6.85 -4.84 5.25
N LYS A 57 -7.21 -3.59 4.99
CA LYS A 57 -8.53 -3.22 4.51
C LYS A 57 -8.45 -2.94 3.02
N LEU A 58 -9.04 -3.83 2.21
CA LEU A 58 -9.08 -3.64 0.76
C LEU A 58 -10.13 -2.61 0.41
N LEU A 59 -9.74 -1.62 -0.37
CA LEU A 59 -10.63 -0.54 -0.80
C LEU A 59 -10.99 -0.72 -2.26
N ASP A 60 -12.24 -0.39 -2.59
CA ASP A 60 -12.67 -0.24 -3.97
C ASP A 60 -12.46 1.23 -4.37
N PHE A 61 -11.59 1.49 -5.35
CA PHE A 61 -11.27 2.85 -5.76
C PHE A 61 -12.51 3.62 -6.26
N LYS A 62 -13.53 2.91 -6.75
CA LYS A 62 -14.78 3.53 -7.21
C LYS A 62 -15.60 4.11 -6.06
N LYS A 63 -15.37 3.63 -4.85
CA LYS A 63 -16.10 4.04 -3.64
C LYS A 63 -15.21 4.76 -2.65
N ILE A 64 -14.06 5.30 -3.11
CA ILE A 64 -13.03 5.84 -2.23
C ILE A 64 -13.55 6.92 -1.27
N ASN A 65 -14.49 7.75 -1.71
CA ASN A 65 -15.03 8.82 -0.89
C ASN A 65 -16.05 8.36 0.16
N ASN A 66 -16.46 7.09 0.11
CA ASN A 66 -17.45 6.53 1.02
C ASN A 66 -16.87 5.89 2.27
N TYR A 67 -15.55 5.75 2.33
CA TYR A 67 -14.88 5.10 3.46
C TYR A 67 -14.54 6.08 4.55
N LYS A 68 -14.73 5.65 5.80
CA LYS A 68 -14.12 6.30 6.95
C LYS A 68 -12.80 5.59 7.22
N LEU A 69 -11.70 6.26 6.92
CA LEU A 69 -10.38 5.65 6.99
C LEU A 69 -9.65 6.06 8.26
N ASN A 70 -8.88 5.13 8.79
CA ASN A 70 -7.92 5.38 9.86
C ASN A 70 -6.74 4.43 9.67
N ASN A 71 -5.73 4.55 10.52
CA ASN A 71 -4.49 3.78 10.38
C ASN A 71 -4.43 2.56 11.31
N SER A 72 -5.57 2.13 11.86
CA SER A 72 -5.65 0.85 12.59
C SER A 72 -5.50 -0.34 11.65
N SER A 73 -5.76 -0.13 10.37
CA SER A 73 -5.53 -1.11 9.30
C SER A 73 -4.74 -0.46 8.20
N ILE A 74 -4.10 -1.27 7.36
CA ILE A 74 -3.50 -0.79 6.11
C ILE A 74 -4.62 -0.66 5.09
N ASN A 75 -4.92 0.56 4.67
CA ASN A 75 -5.95 0.85 3.68
C ASN A 75 -5.33 0.68 2.30
N LEU A 76 -5.71 -0.39 1.58
CA LEU A 76 -5.01 -0.81 0.37
C LEU A 76 -5.89 -0.71 -0.86
N ILE A 77 -5.41 -0.03 -1.88
CA ILE A 77 -5.88 -0.16 -3.26
C ILE A 77 -4.96 -1.17 -3.94
N ASN A 78 -5.50 -2.32 -4.29
CA ASN A 78 -4.71 -3.41 -4.85
C ASN A 78 -4.37 -3.17 -6.32
N VAL A 79 -3.10 -3.32 -6.64
CA VAL A 79 -2.60 -3.41 -8.02
C VAL A 79 -1.87 -4.74 -8.14
N ASN A 80 -2.37 -5.62 -9.00
CA ASN A 80 -1.87 -6.98 -9.07
C ASN A 80 -0.39 -7.05 -9.51
N TYR A 81 0.36 -7.88 -8.82
CA TYR A 81 1.70 -8.26 -9.23
C TYR A 81 1.95 -9.71 -8.80
N ASN A 82 2.37 -10.54 -9.74
CA ASN A 82 2.55 -11.97 -9.49
C ASN A 82 4.00 -12.27 -9.11
N GLN A 83 4.22 -12.53 -7.83
CA GLN A 83 5.52 -12.90 -7.28
C GLN A 83 5.29 -13.98 -6.22
N LYS A 84 6.13 -15.01 -6.21
CA LYS A 84 5.93 -16.17 -5.32
C LYS A 84 6.57 -15.98 -3.94
N LYS A 85 7.68 -15.26 -3.86
CA LYS A 85 8.43 -15.04 -2.62
C LYS A 85 8.21 -13.63 -2.10
N ALA A 86 8.36 -13.45 -0.78
CA ALA A 86 8.27 -12.12 -0.17
C ALA A 86 9.29 -11.15 -0.78
N PHE A 87 10.51 -11.63 -1.00
CA PHE A 87 11.58 -10.85 -1.61
C PHE A 87 12.23 -11.64 -2.72
N GLU A 88 12.43 -10.99 -3.85
CA GLU A 88 13.13 -11.52 -5.00
C GLU A 88 14.15 -10.51 -5.48
N LYS A 89 15.02 -10.92 -6.41
CA LYS A 89 16.00 -10.01 -6.98
C LYS A 89 15.30 -8.86 -7.70
N ILE A 90 15.75 -7.64 -7.45
CA ILE A 90 15.25 -6.45 -8.16
C ILE A 90 15.57 -6.60 -9.65
N SER A 91 14.57 -6.41 -10.49
CA SER A 91 14.69 -6.57 -11.95
C SER A 91 13.66 -5.71 -12.68
N ASP A 92 13.73 -5.71 -14.00
CA ASP A 92 12.78 -4.98 -14.84
C ASP A 92 11.37 -5.57 -14.87
N LYS A 93 11.19 -6.77 -14.31
CA LYS A 93 9.87 -7.44 -14.30
C LYS A 93 8.78 -6.59 -13.64
N SER A 94 9.15 -5.77 -12.68
CA SER A 94 8.18 -4.98 -11.91
C SER A 94 7.85 -3.63 -12.54
N ASN A 95 8.48 -3.25 -13.65
CA ASN A 95 8.31 -1.92 -14.23
C ASN A 95 6.85 -1.59 -14.57
N ASN A 96 6.13 -2.53 -15.18
CA ASN A 96 4.71 -2.36 -15.49
C ASN A 96 3.87 -2.18 -14.22
N TYR A 97 4.14 -2.98 -13.21
CA TYR A 97 3.44 -2.90 -11.93
C TYR A 97 3.68 -1.53 -11.28
N ILE A 98 4.92 -1.09 -11.22
CA ILE A 98 5.28 0.21 -10.63
C ILE A 98 4.54 1.33 -11.36
N ARG A 99 4.53 1.31 -12.69
CA ARG A 99 3.82 2.30 -13.50
C ARG A 99 2.33 2.30 -13.19
N LYS A 100 1.70 1.14 -13.09
CA LYS A 100 0.27 1.02 -12.77
C LYS A 100 -0.03 1.57 -11.39
N CYS A 101 0.85 1.37 -10.43
CA CYS A 101 0.67 1.94 -9.09
C CYS A 101 0.66 3.47 -9.14
N PHE A 102 1.59 4.08 -9.88
CA PHE A 102 1.61 5.53 -10.03
C PHE A 102 0.40 6.05 -10.78
N GLU A 103 -0.03 5.36 -11.84
CA GLU A 103 -1.23 5.73 -12.58
C GLU A 103 -2.47 5.72 -11.68
N MET A 104 -2.61 4.70 -10.84
CA MET A 104 -3.72 4.61 -9.90
C MET A 104 -3.67 5.75 -8.89
N ALA A 105 -2.49 6.07 -8.36
CA ALA A 105 -2.34 7.16 -7.40
C ALA A 105 -2.73 8.50 -8.03
N ILE A 106 -2.31 8.77 -9.26
CA ILE A 106 -2.68 9.99 -9.99
C ILE A 106 -4.19 10.04 -10.21
N PHE A 107 -4.79 8.93 -10.60
CA PHE A 107 -6.24 8.83 -10.76
C PHE A 107 -6.98 9.20 -9.48
N LEU A 108 -6.55 8.65 -8.35
CA LEU A 108 -7.17 8.93 -7.04
C LEU A 108 -7.07 10.41 -6.67
N ILE A 109 -5.96 11.05 -6.96
CA ILE A 109 -5.78 12.48 -6.70
C ILE A 109 -6.75 13.30 -7.53
N LYS A 110 -6.98 12.91 -8.79
CA LYS A 110 -7.83 13.67 -9.71
C LYS A 110 -9.33 13.58 -9.38
N ILE A 111 -9.76 12.48 -8.75
CA ILE A 111 -11.19 12.30 -8.42
C ILE A 111 -11.57 12.85 -7.06
N ASN A 112 -10.62 13.36 -6.31
CA ASN A 112 -10.89 13.96 -4.98
C ASN A 112 -10.98 15.48 -5.07
#